data_bb540697ad44c9939eace9d0d3b4614b
#
_entry.id   bb540697ad44c9939eace9d0d3b4614b
#
_cell.length_a   1.000
_cell.length_b   1.000
_cell.length_c   1.000
_cell.angle_alpha   90.00
_cell.angle_beta   90.00
_cell.angle_gamma   90.00
#
_symmetry.space_group_name_H-M   'P 1'
#
loop_
_entity.id
_entity.type
_entity.pdbx_description
1 polymer ?
#
loop_
_entity_poly.entity_id
_entity_poly.type
_entity_poly.pdbx_seq_one_letter_code
_entity_poly.pdbx_strand_id
1 'polypeptide(L)'
;KDQLYIQTRNESRAEVSPDSIVLVDFDGNVLEGVGKPPSELVIHTEVYRSRPDVGSVIHNHMELAAAITMAKDAKVHIMDFHASRWFSGVPVMTDVGHIKSTEDGVALANCLGDANGMLLRAHGVVLASESAPAILVDTIHFEDNLKAQKEARSFGDEIVPLTEEELARVGEYEDRDHHIEKMWNYYVNEGRKGGALPQDWDVRL
;
A
#
# COMPACT_ATOMS: atom_id res chain seq x y z
N LYS A 1 16.01 2.15 13.40
CA LYS A 1 14.79 2.76 12.89
C LYS A 1 15.01 3.78 11.75
N ASP A 2 16.25 4.09 11.41
CA ASP A 2 16.57 5.09 10.38
C ASP A 2 17.05 4.43 9.08
N GLN A 3 16.57 3.22 8.83
CA GLN A 3 16.96 2.39 7.69
C GLN A 3 15.75 1.63 7.15
N LEU A 4 15.74 1.34 5.86
CA LEU A 4 14.73 0.52 5.21
C LEU A 4 15.34 -0.33 4.07
N TYR A 5 14.76 -1.50 3.86
CA TYR A 5 14.98 -2.27 2.64
C TYR A 5 14.05 -1.78 1.55
N ILE A 6 14.60 -1.57 0.36
CA ILE A 6 13.81 -1.11 -0.78
C ILE A 6 14.37 -1.69 -2.08
N GLN A 7 13.47 -1.94 -3.04
CA GLN A 7 13.87 -2.38 -4.38
C GLN A 7 14.66 -1.28 -5.11
N THR A 8 15.68 -1.68 -5.85
CA THR A 8 16.42 -0.75 -6.71
C THR A 8 15.58 -0.27 -7.89
N ARG A 9 15.86 0.93 -8.37
CA ARG A 9 15.06 1.57 -9.44
C ARG A 9 15.25 1.00 -10.84
N ASN A 10 16.34 0.28 -11.06
CA ASN A 10 16.72 -0.17 -12.40
C ASN A 10 16.24 -1.59 -12.73
N GLU A 11 15.73 -2.31 -11.72
CA GLU A 11 15.28 -3.67 -11.91
C GLU A 11 13.90 -3.74 -12.54
N SER A 12 13.73 -4.73 -13.41
CA SER A 12 12.39 -5.10 -13.88
C SER A 12 11.55 -5.64 -12.74
N ARG A 13 10.33 -5.14 -12.58
CA ARG A 13 9.39 -5.65 -11.56
C ARG A 13 9.03 -7.12 -11.76
N ALA A 14 9.28 -7.67 -12.96
CA ALA A 14 9.08 -9.08 -13.28
C ALA A 14 10.27 -9.96 -12.89
N GLU A 15 11.42 -9.35 -12.52
CA GLU A 15 12.69 -10.05 -12.27
C GLU A 15 13.26 -9.72 -10.88
N VAL A 16 12.41 -9.33 -9.95
CA VAL A 16 12.84 -8.99 -8.58
C VAL A 16 13.44 -10.22 -7.89
N SER A 17 14.62 -10.02 -7.35
CA SER A 17 15.37 -11.02 -6.57
C SER A 17 15.90 -10.37 -5.29
N PRO A 18 16.43 -11.15 -4.32
CA PRO A 18 17.09 -10.57 -3.14
C PRO A 18 18.21 -9.57 -3.50
N ASP A 19 18.92 -9.81 -4.60
CA ASP A 19 20.00 -8.93 -5.07
C ASP A 19 19.46 -7.58 -5.62
N SER A 20 18.16 -7.52 -5.91
CA SER A 20 17.48 -6.29 -6.32
C SER A 20 17.04 -5.40 -5.14
N ILE A 21 17.32 -5.82 -3.91
CA ILE A 21 16.94 -5.10 -2.69
C ILE A 21 18.20 -4.50 -2.07
N VAL A 22 18.12 -3.23 -1.70
CA VAL A 22 19.18 -2.51 -1.00
C VAL A 22 18.68 -2.06 0.37
N LEU A 23 19.58 -2.06 1.35
CA LEU A 23 19.38 -1.36 2.61
C LEU A 23 19.84 0.08 2.44
N VAL A 24 19.00 1.04 2.75
CA VAL A 24 19.32 2.46 2.70
C VAL A 24 19.01 3.13 4.04
N ASP A 25 19.75 4.18 4.36
CA ASP A 25 19.35 5.09 5.42
C ASP A 25 18.27 6.08 4.92
N PHE A 26 17.70 6.83 5.83
CA PHE A 26 16.64 7.79 5.48
C PHE A 26 17.15 9.02 4.70
N ASP A 27 18.47 9.19 4.58
CA ASP A 27 19.09 10.22 3.76
C ASP A 27 19.39 9.72 2.33
N GLY A 28 19.08 8.43 2.07
CA GLY A 28 19.20 7.79 0.76
C GLY A 28 20.58 7.19 0.47
N ASN A 29 21.46 7.10 1.46
CA ASN A 29 22.74 6.42 1.31
C ASN A 29 22.53 4.92 1.33
N VAL A 30 23.10 4.20 0.36
CA VAL A 30 23.07 2.73 0.32
C VAL A 30 24.07 2.21 1.34
N LEU A 31 23.57 1.41 2.29
CA LEU A 31 24.35 0.79 3.36
C LEU A 31 24.72 -0.66 3.01
N GLU A 32 23.81 -1.40 2.36
CA GLU A 32 24.03 -2.77 1.91
C GLU A 32 23.40 -2.98 0.53
N GLY A 33 23.95 -3.92 -0.24
CA GLY A 33 23.51 -4.24 -1.59
C GLY A 33 24.13 -3.38 -2.68
N VAL A 34 23.65 -3.56 -3.91
CA VAL A 34 24.19 -2.87 -5.10
C VAL A 34 23.04 -2.25 -5.89
N GLY A 35 23.16 -0.98 -6.20
CA GLY A 35 22.16 -0.26 -6.99
C GLY A 35 21.77 1.08 -6.38
N LYS A 36 20.80 1.73 -7.00
CA LYS A 36 20.28 3.01 -6.52
C LYS A 36 18.82 2.84 -6.07
N PRO A 37 18.43 3.44 -4.96
CA PRO A 37 17.02 3.43 -4.54
C PRO A 37 16.15 4.15 -5.58
N PRO A 38 14.81 3.97 -5.49
CA PRO A 38 13.86 4.68 -6.34
C PRO A 38 14.00 6.20 -6.22
N SER A 39 13.63 6.92 -7.28
CA SER A 39 13.63 8.40 -7.26
C SER A 39 12.62 8.99 -6.27
N GLU A 40 11.62 8.21 -5.87
CA GLU A 40 10.56 8.58 -4.93
C GLU A 40 10.79 7.93 -3.54
N LEU A 41 12.05 7.66 -3.19
CA LEU A 41 12.43 7.14 -1.87
C LEU A 41 11.83 7.94 -0.71
N VAL A 42 11.72 9.26 -0.89
CA VAL A 42 11.19 10.18 0.14
C VAL A 42 9.74 9.89 0.54
N ILE A 43 8.95 9.23 -0.32
CA ILE A 43 7.62 8.72 0.04
C ILE A 43 7.73 7.76 1.23
N HIS A 44 8.70 6.85 1.18
CA HIS A 44 8.91 5.85 2.23
C HIS A 44 9.56 6.46 3.46
N THR A 45 10.67 7.19 3.29
CA THR A 45 11.44 7.72 4.43
C THR A 45 10.63 8.68 5.28
N GLU A 46 9.84 9.58 4.67
CA GLU A 46 9.10 10.58 5.42
C GLU A 46 7.84 9.99 6.10
N VAL A 47 7.22 8.96 5.52
CA VAL A 47 6.18 8.19 6.21
C VAL A 47 6.78 7.47 7.43
N TYR A 48 7.93 6.79 7.30
CA TYR A 48 8.57 6.14 8.44
C TYR A 48 9.05 7.11 9.52
N ARG A 49 9.49 8.33 9.15
CA ARG A 49 9.86 9.39 10.10
C ARG A 49 8.65 9.87 10.92
N SER A 50 7.51 10.03 10.27
CA SER A 50 6.29 10.56 10.89
C SER A 50 5.48 9.49 11.64
N ARG A 51 5.61 8.21 11.26
CA ARG A 51 4.78 7.08 11.72
C ARG A 51 5.64 5.94 12.28
N PRO A 52 6.03 6.00 13.57
CA PRO A 52 6.84 4.95 14.20
C PRO A 52 6.12 3.61 14.35
N ASP A 53 4.81 3.57 14.22
CA ASP A 53 3.94 2.41 14.21
C ASP A 53 3.96 1.66 12.86
N VAL A 54 4.38 2.33 11.78
CA VAL A 54 4.44 1.75 10.45
C VAL A 54 5.72 0.93 10.26
N GLY A 55 5.57 -0.32 9.87
CA GLY A 55 6.68 -1.25 9.56
C GLY A 55 6.85 -1.50 8.07
N SER A 56 5.86 -1.16 7.23
CA SER A 56 5.94 -1.31 5.78
C SER A 56 5.13 -0.25 5.06
N VAL A 57 5.70 0.28 3.97
CA VAL A 57 5.07 1.26 3.08
C VAL A 57 5.15 0.77 1.66
N ILE A 58 4.05 0.82 0.93
CA ILE A 58 4.03 0.59 -0.51
C ILE A 58 3.55 1.84 -1.24
N HIS A 59 4.22 2.15 -2.34
CA HIS A 59 3.75 3.08 -3.35
C HIS A 59 3.66 2.36 -4.68
N ASN A 60 2.49 2.41 -5.31
CA ASN A 60 2.30 1.86 -6.65
C ASN A 60 1.32 2.68 -7.48
N HIS A 61 1.36 2.46 -8.80
CA HIS A 61 0.50 3.13 -9.77
C HIS A 61 -0.75 2.29 -10.08
N MET A 62 -1.49 1.93 -9.05
CA MET A 62 -2.76 1.19 -9.17
C MET A 62 -3.75 1.97 -10.04
N GLU A 63 -4.19 1.38 -11.15
CA GLU A 63 -5.00 2.07 -12.16
C GLU A 63 -6.30 2.65 -11.59
N LEU A 64 -7.02 1.89 -10.77
CA LEU A 64 -8.26 2.34 -10.17
C LEU A 64 -8.03 3.44 -9.13
N ALA A 65 -6.91 3.38 -8.40
CA ALA A 65 -6.54 4.43 -7.44
C ALA A 65 -6.22 5.76 -8.16
N ALA A 66 -5.53 5.71 -9.29
CA ALA A 66 -5.33 6.91 -10.11
C ALA A 66 -6.64 7.40 -10.72
N ALA A 67 -7.44 6.49 -11.32
CA ALA A 67 -8.66 6.82 -12.04
C ALA A 67 -9.71 7.50 -11.15
N ILE A 68 -9.91 7.00 -9.91
CA ILE A 68 -10.91 7.57 -8.99
C ILE A 68 -10.61 9.04 -8.65
N THR A 69 -9.32 9.43 -8.59
CA THR A 69 -8.92 10.80 -8.30
C THR A 69 -9.19 11.78 -9.45
N MET A 70 -9.49 11.28 -10.64
CA MET A 70 -9.80 12.08 -11.83
C MET A 70 -11.31 12.25 -12.06
N ALA A 71 -12.13 11.53 -11.30
CA ALA A 71 -13.58 11.70 -11.35
C ALA A 71 -14.01 12.78 -10.36
N LYS A 72 -14.88 13.70 -10.81
CA LYS A 72 -15.39 14.80 -9.98
C LYS A 72 -16.12 14.24 -8.75
N ASP A 73 -15.78 14.78 -7.59
CA ASP A 73 -16.42 14.44 -6.30
C ASP A 73 -16.33 12.94 -5.93
N ALA A 74 -15.51 12.16 -6.64
CA ALA A 74 -15.29 10.77 -6.32
C ALA A 74 -14.40 10.63 -5.08
N LYS A 75 -14.75 9.66 -4.25
CA LYS A 75 -13.98 9.27 -3.06
C LYS A 75 -13.99 7.74 -2.93
N VAL A 76 -13.04 7.21 -2.18
CA VAL A 76 -13.05 5.80 -1.79
C VAL A 76 -14.18 5.59 -0.80
N HIS A 77 -15.09 4.68 -1.14
CA HIS A 77 -16.13 4.17 -0.27
C HIS A 77 -15.76 2.77 0.19
N ILE A 78 -16.16 2.40 1.39
CA ILE A 78 -15.94 1.05 1.90
C ILE A 78 -17.07 0.16 1.39
N MET A 79 -16.74 -0.69 0.42
CA MET A 79 -17.68 -1.59 -0.25
C MET A 79 -17.56 -3.03 0.25
N ASP A 80 -16.42 -3.37 0.86
CA ASP A 80 -16.07 -4.68 1.34
C ASP A 80 -15.63 -4.59 2.81
N PHE A 81 -15.99 -5.59 3.63
CA PHE A 81 -15.65 -5.56 5.05
C PHE A 81 -14.14 -5.65 5.30
N HIS A 82 -13.35 -6.28 4.44
CA HIS A 82 -11.88 -6.29 4.54
C HIS A 82 -11.26 -4.90 4.31
N ALA A 83 -12.02 -3.98 3.71
CA ALA A 83 -11.61 -2.60 3.54
C ALA A 83 -11.94 -1.69 4.76
N SER A 84 -12.48 -2.24 5.84
CA SER A 84 -12.83 -1.51 7.09
C SER A 84 -11.66 -0.69 7.63
N ARG A 85 -10.42 -1.13 7.37
CA ARG A 85 -9.18 -0.44 7.74
C ARG A 85 -9.11 1.01 7.24
N TRP A 86 -9.77 1.34 6.15
CA TRP A 86 -9.80 2.69 5.57
C TRP A 86 -11.08 3.46 5.87
N PHE A 87 -11.87 2.99 6.85
CA PHE A 87 -13.11 3.64 7.24
C PHE A 87 -12.91 5.08 7.71
N SER A 88 -11.81 5.38 8.40
CA SER A 88 -11.44 6.74 8.82
C SER A 88 -11.20 7.72 7.66
N GLY A 89 -11.14 7.20 6.44
CA GLY A 89 -10.97 7.95 5.20
C GLY A 89 -9.65 7.65 4.49
N VAL A 90 -9.64 8.01 3.22
CA VAL A 90 -8.46 7.91 2.34
C VAL A 90 -8.20 9.33 1.80
N PRO A 91 -7.26 10.08 2.38
CA PRO A 91 -6.94 11.42 1.92
C PRO A 91 -6.38 11.40 0.49
N VAL A 92 -6.50 12.53 -0.19
CA VAL A 92 -6.01 12.69 -1.58
C VAL A 92 -5.02 13.86 -1.62
N MET A 93 -3.79 13.57 -2.00
CA MET A 93 -2.83 14.60 -2.35
C MET A 93 -3.14 15.10 -3.77
N THR A 94 -3.49 16.36 -3.88
CA THR A 94 -3.98 16.96 -5.14
C THR A 94 -2.87 17.47 -6.04
N ASP A 95 -1.65 17.64 -5.53
CA ASP A 95 -0.48 17.94 -6.34
C ASP A 95 -0.13 16.73 -7.22
N VAL A 96 0.02 16.95 -8.52
CA VAL A 96 0.36 15.92 -9.52
C VAL A 96 1.86 15.86 -9.82
N GLY A 97 2.68 16.59 -9.08
CA GLY A 97 4.13 16.60 -9.22
C GLY A 97 4.79 15.27 -8.85
N HIS A 98 6.04 15.11 -9.27
CA HIS A 98 6.87 14.03 -8.78
C HIS A 98 7.32 14.30 -7.34
N ILE A 99 7.20 13.32 -6.47
CA ILE A 99 7.59 13.40 -5.05
C ILE A 99 9.06 12.97 -4.93
N LYS A 100 9.97 13.95 -5.00
CA LYS A 100 11.42 13.69 -5.05
C LYS A 100 12.24 14.44 -4.02
N SER A 101 11.75 15.58 -3.56
CA SER A 101 12.42 16.34 -2.52
C SER A 101 11.94 15.92 -1.13
N THR A 102 12.72 16.21 -0.11
CA THR A 102 12.31 15.98 1.29
C THR A 102 11.05 16.78 1.61
N GLU A 103 10.92 17.98 1.09
CA GLU A 103 9.72 18.83 1.26
C GLU A 103 8.47 18.19 0.69
N ASP A 104 8.57 17.55 -0.50
CA ASP A 104 7.46 16.80 -1.10
C ASP A 104 7.07 15.60 -0.23
N GLY A 105 8.09 14.86 0.26
CA GLY A 105 7.88 13.72 1.16
C GLY A 105 7.22 14.11 2.47
N VAL A 106 7.65 15.23 3.08
CA VAL A 106 7.04 15.76 4.30
C VAL A 106 5.59 16.20 4.05
N ALA A 107 5.32 16.85 2.92
CA ALA A 107 3.95 17.24 2.54
C ALA A 107 3.06 16.00 2.35
N LEU A 108 3.58 14.94 1.72
CA LEU A 108 2.89 13.66 1.58
C LEU A 108 2.61 13.03 2.94
N ALA A 109 3.60 12.91 3.81
CA ALA A 109 3.45 12.31 5.13
C ALA A 109 2.44 13.08 5.99
N ASN A 110 2.44 14.41 5.91
CA ASN A 110 1.44 15.25 6.58
C ASN A 110 0.02 15.05 6.00
N CYS A 111 -0.10 14.84 4.68
CA CYS A 111 -1.38 14.55 4.04
C CYS A 111 -1.89 13.15 4.44
N LEU A 112 -1.02 12.15 4.54
CA LEU A 112 -1.37 10.82 5.03
C LEU A 112 -1.85 10.89 6.48
N GLY A 113 -1.15 11.63 7.34
CA GLY A 113 -1.46 11.70 8.78
C GLY A 113 -1.52 10.32 9.42
N ASP A 114 -2.58 10.06 10.18
CA ASP A 114 -2.81 8.77 10.85
C ASP A 114 -3.54 7.74 9.95
N ALA A 115 -3.84 8.08 8.70
CA ALA A 115 -4.51 7.17 7.78
C ALA A 115 -3.60 6.00 7.36
N ASN A 116 -4.22 4.87 7.02
CA ASN A 116 -3.52 3.67 6.55
C ASN A 116 -3.33 3.65 5.03
N GLY A 117 -3.72 4.71 4.35
CA GLY A 117 -3.54 4.86 2.91
C GLY A 117 -4.01 6.22 2.42
N MET A 118 -3.46 6.65 1.31
CA MET A 118 -3.82 7.88 0.63
C MET A 118 -3.71 7.72 -0.88
N LEU A 119 -4.44 8.56 -1.60
CA LEU A 119 -4.36 8.64 -3.06
C LEU A 119 -3.46 9.81 -3.48
N LEU A 120 -2.72 9.58 -4.55
CA LEU A 120 -1.99 10.61 -5.27
C LEU A 120 -2.75 10.92 -6.56
N ARG A 121 -3.17 12.18 -6.73
CA ARG A 121 -4.00 12.58 -7.87
C ARG A 121 -3.34 12.25 -9.19
N ALA A 122 -4.05 11.48 -10.05
CA ALA A 122 -3.62 11.02 -11.38
C ALA A 122 -2.28 10.23 -11.37
N HIS A 123 -1.88 9.69 -10.21
CA HIS A 123 -0.60 9.03 -10.05
C HIS A 123 -0.76 7.59 -9.51
N GLY A 124 -1.33 7.45 -8.30
CA GLY A 124 -1.46 6.13 -7.69
C GLY A 124 -1.87 6.18 -6.22
N VAL A 125 -1.30 5.29 -5.43
CA VAL A 125 -1.62 5.10 -4.01
C VAL A 125 -0.36 4.95 -3.17
N VAL A 126 -0.44 5.39 -1.92
CA VAL A 126 0.49 5.04 -0.85
C VAL A 126 -0.30 4.34 0.24
N LEU A 127 0.13 3.15 0.64
CA LEU A 127 -0.43 2.42 1.78
C LEU A 127 0.64 2.22 2.83
N ALA A 128 0.22 2.19 4.09
CA ALA A 128 1.09 2.03 5.25
C ALA A 128 0.51 0.97 6.19
N SER A 129 1.35 0.04 6.61
CA SER A 129 0.97 -1.08 7.48
C SER A 129 2.07 -1.43 8.47
N GLU A 130 1.73 -2.26 9.43
CA GLU A 130 2.59 -2.71 10.52
C GLU A 130 3.72 -3.66 10.09
N SER A 131 3.57 -4.35 8.94
CA SER A 131 4.55 -5.34 8.47
C SER A 131 4.48 -5.58 6.96
N ALA A 132 5.49 -6.25 6.40
CA ALA A 132 5.50 -6.63 4.99
C ALA A 132 4.37 -7.62 4.61
N PRO A 133 4.02 -8.62 5.42
CA PRO A 133 2.83 -9.44 5.18
C PRO A 133 1.54 -8.64 5.22
N ALA A 134 1.40 -7.74 6.19
CA ALA A 134 0.22 -6.90 6.32
C ALA A 134 0.03 -5.96 5.11
N ILE A 135 1.10 -5.32 4.63
CA ILE A 135 0.99 -4.41 3.48
C ILE A 135 0.63 -5.14 2.19
N LEU A 136 1.06 -6.40 2.00
CA LEU A 136 0.63 -7.21 0.87
C LEU A 136 -0.89 -7.44 0.90
N VAL A 137 -1.40 -7.88 2.05
CA VAL A 137 -2.83 -8.15 2.24
C VAL A 137 -3.65 -6.87 2.07
N ASP A 138 -3.22 -5.80 2.71
CA ASP A 138 -3.87 -4.49 2.60
C ASP A 138 -3.89 -3.98 1.15
N THR A 139 -2.81 -4.18 0.38
CA THR A 139 -2.77 -3.78 -1.03
C THR A 139 -3.83 -4.50 -1.87
N ILE A 140 -3.99 -5.80 -1.64
CA ILE A 140 -4.98 -6.62 -2.33
C ILE A 140 -6.40 -6.16 -1.96
N HIS A 141 -6.69 -6.02 -0.67
CA HIS A 141 -8.01 -5.60 -0.20
C HIS A 141 -8.37 -4.17 -0.62
N PHE A 142 -7.39 -3.27 -0.67
CA PHE A 142 -7.61 -1.92 -1.16
C PHE A 142 -8.01 -1.94 -2.65
N GLU A 143 -7.27 -2.71 -3.46
CA GLU A 143 -7.58 -2.84 -4.88
C GLU A 143 -8.95 -3.51 -5.11
N ASP A 144 -9.27 -4.56 -4.35
CA ASP A 144 -10.54 -5.28 -4.47
C ASP A 144 -11.72 -4.38 -4.04
N ASN A 145 -11.55 -3.56 -3.02
CA ASN A 145 -12.54 -2.55 -2.64
C ASN A 145 -12.79 -1.52 -3.75
N LEU A 146 -11.74 -1.05 -4.44
CA LEU A 146 -11.90 -0.14 -5.58
C LEU A 146 -12.59 -0.82 -6.76
N LYS A 147 -12.28 -2.10 -7.03
CA LYS A 147 -12.98 -2.91 -8.04
C LYS A 147 -14.47 -3.05 -7.67
N ALA A 148 -14.76 -3.41 -6.42
CA ALA A 148 -16.14 -3.54 -5.95
C ALA A 148 -16.91 -2.21 -6.09
N GLN A 149 -16.30 -1.08 -5.73
CA GLN A 149 -16.90 0.24 -5.91
C GLN A 149 -17.21 0.53 -7.39
N LYS A 150 -16.27 0.23 -8.29
CA LYS A 150 -16.45 0.41 -9.73
C LYS A 150 -17.57 -0.49 -10.28
N GLU A 151 -17.56 -1.78 -9.91
CA GLU A 151 -18.56 -2.74 -10.38
C GLU A 151 -19.96 -2.40 -9.83
N ALA A 152 -20.08 -2.02 -8.56
CA ALA A 152 -21.35 -1.58 -7.99
C ALA A 152 -21.97 -0.41 -8.78
N ARG A 153 -21.15 0.56 -9.23
CA ARG A 153 -21.61 1.64 -10.10
C ARG A 153 -22.06 1.17 -11.48
N SER A 154 -21.55 0.04 -11.96
CA SER A 154 -21.98 -0.52 -13.26
C SER A 154 -23.37 -1.19 -13.20
N PHE A 155 -23.81 -1.59 -12.01
CA PHE A 155 -25.14 -2.17 -11.79
C PHE A 155 -26.23 -1.13 -11.53
N GLY A 156 -25.86 0.11 -11.17
CA GLY A 156 -26.81 1.20 -10.91
C GLY A 156 -26.09 2.52 -10.65
N ASP A 157 -26.86 3.62 -10.72
CA ASP A 157 -26.34 4.98 -10.59
C ASP A 157 -25.88 5.31 -9.15
N GLU A 158 -26.48 4.65 -8.17
CA GLU A 158 -26.17 4.83 -6.76
C GLU A 158 -25.48 3.58 -6.19
N ILE A 159 -24.45 3.81 -5.37
CA ILE A 159 -23.77 2.76 -4.62
C ILE A 159 -24.22 2.83 -3.16
N VAL A 160 -24.21 1.69 -2.48
CA VAL A 160 -24.53 1.56 -1.06
C VAL A 160 -23.29 1.07 -0.32
N PRO A 161 -22.42 1.97 0.15
CA PRO A 161 -21.26 1.60 0.97
C PRO A 161 -21.70 1.01 2.30
N LEU A 162 -20.78 0.26 2.93
CA LEU A 162 -20.98 -0.20 4.30
C LEU A 162 -21.14 0.99 5.25
N THR A 163 -22.12 0.87 6.14
CA THR A 163 -22.41 1.87 7.17
C THR A 163 -21.45 1.75 8.35
N GLU A 164 -21.38 2.79 9.17
CA GLU A 164 -20.59 2.79 10.40
C GLU A 164 -21.01 1.65 11.35
N GLU A 165 -22.32 1.40 11.47
CA GLU A 165 -22.86 0.31 12.30
C GLU A 165 -22.44 -1.07 11.78
N GLU A 166 -22.49 -1.29 10.45
CA GLU A 166 -22.04 -2.54 9.83
C GLU A 166 -20.53 -2.75 10.03
N LEU A 167 -19.73 -1.69 9.87
CA LEU A 167 -18.27 -1.75 10.05
C LEU A 167 -17.88 -1.98 11.52
N ALA A 168 -18.61 -1.38 12.47
CA ALA A 168 -18.39 -1.65 13.90
C ALA A 168 -18.61 -3.13 14.23
N ARG A 169 -19.64 -3.76 13.65
CA ARG A 169 -19.92 -5.19 13.83
C ARG A 169 -18.83 -6.08 13.24
N VAL A 170 -18.22 -5.69 12.13
CA VAL A 170 -17.07 -6.42 11.53
C VAL A 170 -15.89 -6.44 12.49
N GLY A 171 -15.55 -5.30 13.08
CA GLY A 171 -14.41 -5.18 14.01
C GLY A 171 -14.52 -6.05 15.27
N GLU A 172 -15.74 -6.49 15.65
CA GLU A 172 -15.93 -7.41 16.77
C GLU A 172 -15.49 -8.85 16.48
N TYR A 173 -15.40 -9.22 15.20
CA TYR A 173 -15.15 -10.60 14.76
C TYR A 173 -13.83 -10.75 13.97
N GLU A 174 -13.16 -9.66 13.65
CA GLU A 174 -11.96 -9.71 12.82
C GLU A 174 -10.71 -9.99 13.68
N ASP A 175 -10.16 -11.21 13.55
CA ASP A 175 -8.80 -11.51 13.94
C ASP A 175 -7.86 -11.15 12.78
N ARG A 176 -7.40 -9.90 12.77
CA ARG A 176 -6.56 -9.36 11.70
C ARG A 176 -5.26 -10.13 11.54
N ASP A 177 -4.60 -10.48 12.63
CA ASP A 177 -3.31 -11.17 12.59
C ASP A 177 -3.47 -12.56 11.96
N HIS A 178 -4.48 -13.31 12.38
CA HIS A 178 -4.81 -14.59 11.77
C HIS A 178 -5.17 -14.46 10.28
N HIS A 179 -5.91 -13.42 9.91
CA HIS A 179 -6.27 -13.17 8.51
C HIS A 179 -5.04 -12.86 7.66
N ILE A 180 -4.13 -12.01 8.14
CA ILE A 180 -2.87 -11.70 7.47
C ILE A 180 -2.04 -12.97 7.26
N GLU A 181 -1.85 -13.78 8.31
CA GLU A 181 -1.11 -15.04 8.22
C GLU A 181 -1.71 -15.98 7.16
N LYS A 182 -3.03 -16.16 7.20
CA LYS A 182 -3.75 -17.02 6.25
C LYS A 182 -3.57 -16.53 4.80
N MET A 183 -3.73 -15.24 4.54
CA MET A 183 -3.60 -14.67 3.21
C MET A 183 -2.16 -14.68 2.73
N TRP A 184 -1.20 -14.34 3.59
CA TRP A 184 0.22 -14.45 3.30
C TRP A 184 0.60 -15.85 2.86
N ASN A 185 0.23 -16.86 3.66
CA ASN A 185 0.51 -18.26 3.36
C ASN A 185 -0.15 -18.73 2.05
N TYR A 186 -1.35 -18.23 1.76
CA TYR A 186 -2.02 -18.49 0.47
C TYR A 186 -1.18 -17.97 -0.70
N TYR A 187 -0.78 -16.68 -0.69
CA TYR A 187 -0.04 -16.08 -1.79
C TYR A 187 1.38 -16.62 -1.93
N VAL A 188 2.05 -16.95 -0.81
CA VAL A 188 3.34 -17.66 -0.84
C VAL A 188 3.21 -19.01 -1.55
N ASN A 189 2.18 -19.79 -1.21
CA ASN A 189 1.96 -21.08 -1.85
C ASN A 189 1.60 -20.96 -3.33
N GLU A 190 0.76 -19.98 -3.71
CA GLU A 190 0.45 -19.72 -5.12
C GLU A 190 1.69 -19.23 -5.89
N GLY A 191 2.50 -18.36 -5.30
CA GLY A 191 3.77 -17.92 -5.90
C GLY A 191 4.76 -19.08 -6.13
N ARG A 192 4.82 -20.04 -5.18
CA ARG A 192 5.65 -21.25 -5.34
C ARG A 192 5.11 -22.16 -6.44
N LYS A 193 3.80 -22.41 -6.46
CA LYS A 193 3.17 -23.23 -7.52
C LYS A 193 3.34 -22.62 -8.90
N GLY A 194 3.22 -21.30 -9.00
CA GLY A 194 3.38 -20.54 -10.23
C GLY A 194 4.84 -20.31 -10.65
N GLY A 195 5.82 -20.74 -9.82
CA GLY A 195 7.25 -20.54 -10.09
C GLY A 195 7.74 -19.10 -9.89
N ALA A 196 6.91 -18.23 -9.31
CA ALA A 196 7.29 -16.85 -8.98
C ALA A 196 8.14 -16.75 -7.71
N LEU A 197 8.04 -17.75 -6.81
CA LEU A 197 8.85 -17.83 -5.62
C LEU A 197 9.67 -19.13 -5.62
N PRO A 198 10.98 -19.07 -5.31
CA PRO A 198 11.81 -20.25 -5.11
C PRO A 198 11.25 -21.14 -3.98
N GLN A 199 11.38 -22.44 -4.14
CA GLN A 199 10.84 -23.43 -3.19
C GLN A 199 11.59 -23.43 -1.85
N ASP A 200 12.86 -23.04 -1.86
CA ASP A 200 13.80 -23.04 -0.74
C ASP A 200 13.82 -21.75 0.07
N TRP A 201 13.08 -20.74 -0.35
CA TRP A 201 12.96 -19.50 0.44
C TRP A 201 12.13 -19.75 1.70
N ASP A 202 12.70 -19.45 2.87
CA ASP A 202 11.94 -19.44 4.12
C ASP A 202 11.21 -18.11 4.28
N VAL A 203 9.92 -18.11 3.92
CA VAL A 203 9.02 -16.95 3.96
C VAL A 203 7.80 -17.21 4.86
N ARG A 204 7.93 -18.13 5.81
CA ARG A 204 6.88 -18.40 6.80
C ARG A 204 6.80 -17.29 7.85
N LEU A 205 5.59 -17.03 8.32
CA LEU A 205 5.31 -16.18 9.47
C LEU A 205 5.38 -16.97 10.76
#